data_5e8938655008eb854cc20595f8c5317d
#
_entry.id   5e8938655008eb854cc20595f8c5317d
#
_cell.length_a   1.000
_cell.length_b   1.000
_cell.length_c   1.000
_cell.angle_alpha   90.00
_cell.angle_beta   90.00
_cell.angle_gamma   90.00
#
_symmetry.space_group_name_H-M   'P 1'
#
loop_
_entity.id
_entity.type
_entity.pdbx_description
1 polymer ?
#
loop_
_entity_poly.entity_id
_entity_poly.type
_entity_poly.pdbx_seq_one_letter_code
_entity_poly.pdbx_strand_id
1 'polypeptide(L)'
;MNLTLIYFNLPVWRAEVPKISLFIGDIPFDNRIISFEEFHRVRATGRLDDGTLIPFHQLPCLVANGNSIAQTGAIARFCGKLSGLYPINDIFTAAAIDQFIDLATDITELLFSMGRDVSDDIKKLKREQLIAGELGKKLNMLESVSYTHLTLPTILLV
;
A
#
# COMPACT_ATOMS: atom_id res chain seq x y z
N MET A 1 -19.83 7.54 5.56
CA MET A 1 -18.84 8.16 4.63
C MET A 1 -18.90 7.38 3.34
N ASN A 2 -18.92 8.06 2.19
CA ASN A 2 -18.88 7.37 0.90
C ASN A 2 -17.41 7.20 0.49
N LEU A 3 -16.98 5.94 0.30
CA LEU A 3 -15.59 5.58 -0.02
C LEU A 3 -15.55 4.80 -1.33
N THR A 4 -14.68 5.19 -2.23
CA THR A 4 -14.37 4.46 -3.46
C THR A 4 -12.87 4.26 -3.58
N LEU A 5 -12.41 3.01 -3.56
CA LEU A 5 -11.01 2.67 -3.78
C LEU A 5 -10.80 2.32 -5.26
N ILE A 6 -9.93 3.07 -5.92
CA ILE A 6 -9.68 2.96 -7.36
C ILE A 6 -8.32 2.28 -7.57
N TYR A 7 -8.31 1.13 -8.23
CA TYR A 7 -7.09 0.39 -8.54
C TYR A 7 -7.29 -0.56 -9.72
N PHE A 8 -6.27 -1.31 -10.05
CA PHE A 8 -6.32 -2.40 -11.04
C PHE A 8 -6.91 -3.68 -10.43
N ASN A 9 -7.39 -4.57 -11.28
CA ASN A 9 -7.75 -5.93 -10.88
C ASN A 9 -6.49 -6.80 -10.70
N LEU A 10 -5.75 -6.52 -9.64
CA LEU A 10 -4.55 -7.28 -9.27
C LEU A 10 -4.78 -7.94 -7.91
N PRO A 11 -4.49 -9.25 -7.78
CA PRO A 11 -4.80 -10.01 -6.58
C PRO A 11 -3.90 -9.69 -5.37
N VAL A 12 -2.85 -8.94 -5.56
CA VAL A 12 -1.90 -8.53 -4.51
C VAL A 12 -1.37 -7.17 -4.87
N TRP A 13 -0.88 -6.38 -3.98
CA TRP A 13 -0.19 -5.12 -4.14
C TRP A 13 -0.77 -3.99 -3.28
N ARG A 14 -0.48 -2.77 -3.73
CA ARG A 14 -0.66 -1.49 -3.01
C ARG A 14 -2.08 -1.21 -2.52
N ALA A 15 -3.11 -1.82 -3.09
CA ALA A 15 -4.50 -1.63 -2.68
C ALA A 15 -4.97 -2.61 -1.59
N GLU A 16 -4.18 -3.64 -1.25
CA GLU A 16 -4.62 -4.66 -0.29
C GLU A 16 -4.66 -4.13 1.13
N VAL A 17 -3.68 -3.33 1.55
CA VAL A 17 -3.66 -2.75 2.91
C VAL A 17 -4.93 -1.93 3.20
N PRO A 18 -5.34 -0.96 2.37
CA PRO A 18 -6.60 -0.25 2.60
C PRO A 18 -7.83 -1.17 2.55
N LYS A 19 -7.90 -2.16 1.65
CA LYS A 19 -9.01 -3.12 1.61
C LYS A 19 -9.13 -3.91 2.91
N ILE A 20 -8.01 -4.46 3.37
CA ILE A 20 -7.95 -5.23 4.63
C ILE A 20 -8.33 -4.33 5.81
N SER A 21 -7.81 -3.11 5.87
CA SER A 21 -8.14 -2.16 6.94
C SER A 21 -9.64 -1.87 7.00
N LEU A 22 -10.24 -1.54 5.85
CA LEU A 22 -11.68 -1.23 5.77
C LEU A 22 -12.53 -2.46 6.10
N PHE A 23 -12.12 -3.65 5.67
CA PHE A 23 -12.78 -4.91 5.98
C PHE A 23 -12.76 -5.20 7.49
N ILE A 24 -11.62 -5.08 8.16
CA ILE A 24 -11.48 -5.28 9.61
C ILE A 24 -12.34 -4.28 10.39
N GLY A 25 -12.43 -3.03 9.91
CA GLY A 25 -13.26 -2.00 10.53
C GLY A 25 -14.75 -2.08 10.21
N ASP A 26 -15.19 -3.08 9.44
CA ASP A 26 -16.57 -3.21 8.92
C ASP A 26 -17.04 -1.91 8.22
N ILE A 27 -16.16 -1.30 7.45
CA ILE A 27 -16.42 -0.04 6.75
C ILE A 27 -16.72 -0.34 5.28
N PRO A 28 -17.94 -0.05 4.81
CA PRO A 28 -18.31 -0.29 3.42
C PRO A 28 -17.58 0.67 2.48
N PHE A 29 -17.14 0.15 1.33
CA PHE A 29 -16.51 0.92 0.26
C PHE A 29 -16.77 0.28 -1.09
N ASP A 30 -16.76 1.11 -2.13
CA ASP A 30 -16.81 0.68 -3.52
C ASP A 30 -15.41 0.37 -4.01
N ASN A 31 -15.21 -0.82 -4.62
CA ASN A 31 -13.95 -1.18 -5.25
C ASN A 31 -14.05 -0.93 -6.77
N ARG A 32 -13.58 0.22 -7.21
CA ARG A 32 -13.57 0.60 -8.62
C ARG A 32 -12.33 0.09 -9.32
N ILE A 33 -12.51 -0.85 -10.22
CA ILE A 33 -11.45 -1.40 -11.05
C ILE A 33 -11.37 -0.59 -12.34
N ILE A 34 -10.15 -0.18 -12.72
CA ILE A 34 -9.89 0.48 -14.00
C ILE A 34 -8.95 -0.35 -14.87
N SER A 35 -9.07 -0.16 -16.19
CA SER A 35 -8.21 -0.80 -17.17
C SER A 35 -6.85 -0.10 -17.29
N PHE A 36 -5.87 -0.78 -17.88
CA PHE A 36 -4.59 -0.14 -18.21
C PHE A 36 -4.74 0.97 -19.25
N GLU A 37 -5.70 0.84 -20.14
CA GLU A 37 -5.99 1.88 -21.14
C GLU A 37 -6.54 3.14 -20.48
N GLU A 38 -7.51 3.01 -19.56
CA GLU A 38 -8.02 4.12 -18.76
C GLU A 38 -6.90 4.76 -17.92
N PHE A 39 -6.03 3.94 -17.34
CA PHE A 39 -4.87 4.45 -16.60
C PHE A 39 -3.87 5.21 -17.48
N HIS A 40 -3.70 4.83 -18.75
CA HIS A 40 -2.90 5.61 -19.70
C HIS A 40 -3.45 7.04 -19.85
N ARG A 41 -4.77 7.19 -19.93
CA ARG A 41 -5.41 8.51 -19.97
C ARG A 41 -5.22 9.27 -18.66
N VAL A 42 -5.37 8.59 -17.52
CA VAL A 42 -5.09 9.17 -16.19
C VAL A 42 -3.66 9.69 -16.10
N ARG A 43 -2.67 8.96 -16.58
CA ARG A 43 -1.27 9.42 -16.57
C ARG A 43 -1.05 10.72 -17.35
N ALA A 44 -1.81 10.94 -18.40
CA ALA A 44 -1.73 12.16 -19.21
C ALA A 44 -2.51 13.32 -18.58
N THR A 45 -3.70 13.07 -18.02
CA THR A 45 -4.66 14.11 -17.65
C THR A 45 -4.80 14.32 -16.15
N GLY A 46 -4.42 13.34 -15.33
CA GLY A 46 -4.69 13.31 -13.88
C GLY A 46 -6.16 13.06 -13.53
N ARG A 47 -6.97 12.62 -14.52
CA ARG A 47 -8.41 12.39 -14.31
C ARG A 47 -8.87 11.11 -14.95
N LEU A 48 -9.92 10.52 -14.38
CA LEU A 48 -10.72 9.48 -15.01
C LEU A 48 -11.71 10.10 -16.02
N ASP A 49 -12.31 9.26 -16.85
CA ASP A 49 -13.26 9.69 -17.90
C ASP A 49 -14.51 10.39 -17.32
N ASP A 50 -14.89 10.10 -16.08
CA ASP A 50 -15.99 10.75 -15.35
C ASP A 50 -15.57 12.06 -14.64
N GLY A 51 -14.33 12.49 -14.84
CA GLY A 51 -13.77 13.72 -14.23
C GLY A 51 -13.17 13.52 -12.84
N THR A 52 -13.24 12.33 -12.23
CA THR A 52 -12.63 12.06 -10.93
C THR A 52 -11.13 12.39 -10.94
N LEU A 53 -10.70 13.23 -10.04
CA LEU A 53 -9.29 13.62 -9.89
C LEU A 53 -8.46 12.44 -9.35
N ILE A 54 -7.34 12.15 -9.99
CA ILE A 54 -6.33 11.20 -9.52
C ILE A 54 -5.04 11.97 -9.20
N PRO A 55 -4.79 12.32 -7.93
CA PRO A 55 -3.61 13.08 -7.56
C PRO A 55 -2.33 12.34 -7.95
N PHE A 56 -1.32 13.11 -8.35
CA PHE A 56 -0.01 12.60 -8.84
C PHE A 56 -0.12 11.66 -10.04
N HIS A 57 -1.30 11.54 -10.69
CA HIS A 57 -1.57 10.66 -11.83
C HIS A 57 -1.20 9.19 -11.55
N GLN A 58 -1.40 8.75 -10.31
CA GLN A 58 -0.94 7.44 -9.83
C GLN A 58 -2.03 6.71 -9.03
N LEU A 59 -1.95 5.39 -9.03
CA LEU A 59 -2.82 4.49 -8.29
C LEU A 59 -2.03 3.74 -7.20
N PRO A 60 -2.71 3.32 -6.11
CA PRO A 60 -4.14 3.46 -5.83
C PRO A 60 -4.56 4.90 -5.56
N CYS A 61 -5.85 5.18 -5.75
CA CYS A 61 -6.49 6.40 -5.30
C CYS A 61 -7.73 6.03 -4.47
N LEU A 62 -7.90 6.69 -3.33
CA LEU A 62 -9.11 6.61 -2.51
C LEU A 62 -9.90 7.91 -2.65
N VAL A 63 -11.17 7.81 -3.00
CA VAL A 63 -12.09 8.94 -3.00
C VAL A 63 -12.97 8.84 -1.75
N ALA A 64 -12.90 9.85 -0.89
CA ALA A 64 -13.66 9.94 0.35
C ALA A 64 -14.58 11.17 0.30
N ASN A 65 -15.90 10.97 0.22
CA ASN A 65 -16.87 12.05 0.07
C ASN A 65 -16.52 13.06 -1.05
N GLY A 66 -16.06 12.56 -2.20
CA GLY A 66 -15.66 13.37 -3.36
C GLY A 66 -14.24 13.92 -3.31
N ASN A 67 -13.48 13.74 -2.22
CA ASN A 67 -12.09 14.16 -2.11
C ASN A 67 -11.15 13.00 -2.40
N SER A 68 -10.22 13.21 -3.31
CA SER A 68 -9.26 12.19 -3.73
C SER A 68 -8.00 12.22 -2.89
N ILE A 69 -7.56 11.04 -2.44
CA ILE A 69 -6.33 10.80 -1.68
C ILE A 69 -5.49 9.81 -2.48
N ALA A 70 -4.25 10.15 -2.75
CA ALA A 70 -3.29 9.26 -3.39
C ALA A 70 -2.15 8.91 -2.41
N GLN A 71 -1.20 8.11 -2.89
CA GLN A 71 -0.08 7.53 -2.14
C GLN A 71 -0.50 6.42 -1.18
N THR A 72 0.07 5.24 -1.37
CA THR A 72 -0.27 4.02 -0.63
C THR A 72 -0.21 4.22 0.89
N GLY A 73 0.85 4.86 1.39
CA GLY A 73 1.00 5.14 2.82
C GLY A 73 -0.05 6.11 3.37
N ALA A 74 -0.41 7.16 2.61
CA ALA A 74 -1.44 8.11 3.03
C ALA A 74 -2.82 7.44 3.08
N ILE A 75 -3.14 6.61 2.08
CA ILE A 75 -4.38 5.83 2.04
C ILE A 75 -4.43 4.83 3.19
N ALA A 76 -3.32 4.12 3.46
CA ALA A 76 -3.23 3.16 4.55
C ALA A 76 -3.48 3.84 5.92
N ARG A 77 -2.87 4.99 6.17
CA ARG A 77 -3.09 5.78 7.41
C ARG A 77 -4.52 6.27 7.52
N PHE A 78 -5.11 6.74 6.43
CA PHE A 78 -6.50 7.19 6.41
C PHE A 78 -7.47 6.04 6.71
N CYS A 79 -7.34 4.92 6.02
CA CYS A 79 -8.17 3.73 6.25
C CYS A 79 -7.93 3.16 7.65
N GLY A 80 -6.68 3.10 8.12
CA GLY A 80 -6.34 2.66 9.46
C GLY A 80 -6.98 3.51 10.56
N LYS A 81 -7.04 4.84 10.39
CA LYS A 81 -7.75 5.74 11.31
C LYS A 81 -9.25 5.48 11.33
N LEU A 82 -9.86 5.27 10.16
CA LEU A 82 -11.28 4.97 10.07
C LEU A 82 -11.63 3.63 10.74
N SER A 83 -10.79 2.62 10.56
CA SER A 83 -11.01 1.26 11.09
C SER A 83 -10.55 1.07 12.54
N GLY A 84 -9.99 2.10 13.19
CA GLY A 84 -9.45 1.98 14.54
C GLY A 84 -8.11 1.23 14.64
N LEU A 85 -7.49 0.87 13.52
CA LEU A 85 -6.19 0.20 13.46
C LEU A 85 -4.99 1.17 13.54
N TYR A 86 -5.24 2.47 13.41
CA TYR A 86 -4.21 3.50 13.50
C TYR A 86 -4.60 4.51 14.59
N PRO A 87 -3.73 4.76 15.58
CA PRO A 87 -4.05 5.62 16.71
C PRO A 87 -4.17 7.09 16.28
N ILE A 88 -5.13 7.80 16.91
CA ILE A 88 -5.35 9.23 16.63
C ILE A 88 -4.58 10.09 17.63
N ASN A 89 -4.50 9.67 18.89
CA ASN A 89 -3.98 10.49 20.00
C ASN A 89 -2.65 9.98 20.58
N ASP A 90 -2.15 8.84 20.13
CA ASP A 90 -0.86 8.28 20.55
C ASP A 90 0.16 8.48 19.42
N ILE A 91 0.93 9.56 19.52
CA ILE A 91 1.93 9.93 18.52
C ILE A 91 3.08 8.94 18.42
N PHE A 92 3.43 8.24 19.51
CA PHE A 92 4.52 7.27 19.51
C PHE A 92 4.08 5.99 18.77
N THR A 93 2.91 5.45 19.13
CA THR A 93 2.36 4.28 18.44
C THR A 93 2.06 4.60 16.96
N ALA A 94 1.60 5.81 16.64
CA ALA A 94 1.43 6.26 15.25
C ALA A 94 2.76 6.20 14.48
N ALA A 95 3.83 6.76 15.04
CA ALA A 95 5.17 6.74 14.43
C ALA A 95 5.72 5.30 14.32
N ALA A 96 5.45 4.44 15.30
CA ALA A 96 5.82 3.03 15.26
C ALA A 96 5.11 2.27 14.13
N ILE A 97 3.87 2.61 13.81
CA ILE A 97 3.14 2.05 12.66
C ILE A 97 3.70 2.64 11.36
N ASP A 98 3.97 3.94 11.33
CA ASP A 98 4.46 4.63 10.15
C ASP A 98 5.77 4.06 9.62
N GLN A 99 6.71 3.69 10.49
CA GLN A 99 7.97 3.06 10.06
C GLN A 99 7.73 1.76 9.28
N PHE A 100 6.69 0.98 9.59
CA PHE A 100 6.35 -0.24 8.83
C PHE A 100 5.71 0.11 7.49
N ILE A 101 4.84 1.12 7.45
CA ILE A 101 4.21 1.59 6.21
C ILE A 101 5.28 2.12 5.23
N ASP A 102 6.24 2.87 5.75
CA ASP A 102 7.31 3.44 4.94
C ASP A 102 8.31 2.38 4.48
N LEU A 103 8.69 1.43 5.36
CA LEU A 103 9.52 0.29 4.98
C LEU A 103 8.85 -0.60 3.93
N ALA A 104 7.54 -0.84 4.03
CA ALA A 104 6.78 -1.58 3.01
C ALA A 104 6.78 -0.86 1.66
N THR A 105 6.77 0.48 1.67
CA THR A 105 6.93 1.29 0.46
C THR A 105 8.30 1.11 -0.16
N ASP A 106 9.37 1.20 0.64
CA ASP A 106 10.75 0.97 0.20
C ASP A 106 10.93 -0.43 -0.43
N ILE A 107 10.41 -1.48 0.22
CA ILE A 107 10.45 -2.84 -0.30
C ILE A 107 9.73 -2.92 -1.65
N THR A 108 8.56 -2.29 -1.75
CA THR A 108 7.80 -2.25 -3.00
C THR A 108 8.56 -1.55 -4.12
N GLU A 109 9.24 -0.44 -3.85
CA GLU A 109 10.07 0.27 -4.83
C GLU A 109 11.25 -0.58 -5.30
N LEU A 110 11.91 -1.31 -4.39
CA LEU A 110 12.96 -2.26 -4.75
C LEU A 110 12.46 -3.35 -5.71
N LEU A 111 11.26 -3.89 -5.46
CA LEU A 111 10.66 -4.90 -6.35
C LEU A 111 10.34 -4.33 -7.73
N PHE A 112 9.91 -3.07 -7.82
CA PHE A 112 9.68 -2.40 -9.11
C PHE A 112 10.96 -2.06 -9.86
N SER A 113 12.08 -1.87 -9.17
CA SER A 113 13.38 -1.56 -9.79
C SER A 113 13.92 -2.68 -10.69
N MET A 114 13.40 -3.89 -10.58
CA MET A 114 13.78 -5.04 -11.43
C MET A 114 13.48 -4.82 -12.92
N GLY A 115 12.59 -3.87 -13.25
CA GLY A 115 12.17 -3.58 -14.61
C GLY A 115 11.09 -4.52 -15.13
N ARG A 116 10.21 -4.00 -16.01
CA ARG A 116 9.10 -4.76 -16.60
C ARG A 116 9.44 -5.34 -17.94
N ASP A 117 10.29 -4.65 -18.71
CA ASP A 117 10.57 -4.91 -20.13
C ASP A 117 11.93 -5.59 -20.33
N VAL A 118 12.26 -6.56 -19.48
CA VAL A 118 13.49 -7.37 -19.59
C VAL A 118 13.14 -8.84 -19.74
N SER A 119 14.04 -9.62 -20.39
CA SER A 119 13.85 -11.07 -20.57
C SER A 119 13.72 -11.80 -19.22
N ASP A 120 13.12 -12.98 -19.23
CA ASP A 120 12.89 -13.75 -18.00
C ASP A 120 14.19 -14.19 -17.32
N ASP A 121 15.25 -14.46 -18.10
CA ASP A 121 16.58 -14.77 -17.56
C ASP A 121 17.17 -13.57 -16.80
N ILE A 122 17.04 -12.37 -17.37
CA ILE A 122 17.48 -11.13 -16.69
C ILE A 122 16.65 -10.88 -15.43
N LYS A 123 15.34 -11.10 -15.50
CA LYS A 123 14.47 -10.99 -14.31
C LYS A 123 14.89 -11.94 -13.21
N LYS A 124 15.20 -13.20 -13.57
CA LYS A 124 15.66 -14.21 -12.60
C LYS A 124 16.95 -13.78 -11.93
N LEU A 125 17.96 -13.38 -12.71
CA LEU A 125 19.22 -12.92 -12.17
C LEU A 125 19.06 -11.71 -11.25
N LYS A 126 18.26 -10.71 -11.67
CA LYS A 126 17.98 -9.53 -10.84
C LYS A 126 17.27 -9.88 -9.54
N ARG A 127 16.33 -10.86 -9.55
CA ARG A 127 15.67 -11.34 -8.32
C ARG A 127 16.66 -11.98 -7.35
N GLU A 128 17.54 -12.84 -7.86
CA GLU A 128 18.57 -13.48 -7.05
C GLU A 128 19.50 -12.44 -6.41
N GLN A 129 19.96 -11.46 -7.19
CA GLN A 129 20.78 -10.35 -6.70
C GLN A 129 20.05 -9.49 -5.65
N LEU A 130 18.77 -9.21 -5.88
CA LEU A 130 17.95 -8.40 -4.98
C LEU A 130 17.72 -9.12 -3.64
N ILE A 131 17.43 -10.42 -3.67
CA ILE A 131 17.22 -11.24 -2.48
C ILE A 131 18.54 -11.40 -1.69
N ALA A 132 19.63 -11.65 -2.37
CA ALA A 132 20.96 -11.75 -1.73
C ALA A 132 21.47 -10.39 -1.20
N GLY A 133 20.96 -9.29 -1.72
CA GLY A 133 21.36 -7.92 -1.42
C GLY A 133 20.39 -7.15 -0.52
N GLU A 134 19.92 -6.04 -1.07
CA GLU A 134 19.16 -5.01 -0.33
C GLU A 134 17.79 -5.51 0.17
N LEU A 135 17.07 -6.28 -0.64
CA LEU A 135 15.76 -6.81 -0.24
C LEU A 135 15.89 -7.78 0.93
N GLY A 136 16.86 -8.71 0.84
CA GLY A 136 17.08 -9.66 1.93
C GLY A 136 17.44 -8.97 3.24
N LYS A 137 18.28 -7.91 3.19
CA LYS A 137 18.60 -7.09 4.36
C LYS A 137 17.36 -6.42 4.94
N LYS A 138 16.53 -5.76 4.10
CA LYS A 138 15.31 -5.08 4.57
C LYS A 138 14.29 -6.07 5.16
N LEU A 139 14.14 -7.25 4.59
CA LEU A 139 13.25 -8.29 5.13
C LEU A 139 13.75 -8.81 6.49
N ASN A 140 15.07 -9.04 6.65
CA ASN A 140 15.64 -9.43 7.93
C ASN A 140 15.48 -8.34 9.01
N MET A 141 15.63 -7.06 8.63
CA MET A 141 15.38 -5.93 9.54
C MET A 141 13.91 -5.88 9.93
N LEU A 142 12.99 -6.05 8.98
CA LEU A 142 11.55 -6.09 9.23
C LEU A 142 11.20 -7.21 10.22
N GLU A 143 11.74 -8.42 10.01
CA GLU A 143 11.53 -9.55 10.91
C GLU A 143 12.03 -9.25 12.32
N SER A 144 13.25 -8.74 12.45
CA SER A 144 13.84 -8.38 13.74
C SER A 144 13.02 -7.33 14.49
N VAL A 145 12.59 -6.26 13.81
CA VAL A 145 11.79 -5.19 14.42
C VAL A 145 10.38 -5.67 14.74
N SER A 146 9.75 -6.47 13.88
CA SER A 146 8.41 -7.01 14.14
C SER A 146 8.42 -7.96 15.35
N TYR A 147 9.46 -8.77 15.50
CA TYR A 147 9.60 -9.67 16.65
C TYR A 147 9.77 -8.91 17.97
N THR A 148 10.50 -7.81 17.97
CA THR A 148 10.79 -7.04 19.19
C THR A 148 9.73 -6.02 19.56
N HIS A 149 9.03 -5.46 18.58
CA HIS A 149 8.09 -4.35 18.79
C HIS A 149 6.62 -4.71 18.53
N LEU A 150 6.33 -5.78 17.78
CA LEU A 150 4.97 -6.24 17.48
C LEU A 150 4.61 -7.55 18.18
N THR A 151 5.52 -8.21 18.86
CA THR A 151 5.13 -9.28 19.78
C THR A 151 4.32 -8.66 20.90
N LEU A 152 3.06 -8.48 20.61
CA LEU A 152 2.03 -8.35 21.61
C LEU A 152 2.26 -9.42 22.68
N PRO A 153 1.89 -9.16 23.94
CA PRO A 153 1.93 -10.15 25.02
C PRO A 153 0.89 -11.25 24.81
N THR A 154 0.87 -11.87 23.63
CA THR A 154 0.10 -13.09 23.35
C THR A 154 0.64 -14.31 24.11
N ILE A 155 1.81 -14.17 24.75
CA ILE A 155 2.39 -15.22 25.61
C ILE A 155 1.75 -15.23 27.00
N LEU A 156 0.85 -14.31 27.33
CA LEU A 156 0.17 -14.25 28.62
C LEU A 156 -1.27 -14.80 28.61
N LEU A 157 -1.65 -15.57 27.59
CA LEU A 157 -2.93 -16.28 27.52
C LEU A 157 -2.73 -17.80 27.41
N VAL A 158 -1.85 -18.37 28.25
CA VAL A 158 -1.81 -19.80 28.56
C VAL A 158 -1.94 -19.96 30.05
#